data_269e5f4fc4f1db7c1247de1203a06543
#
_entry.id   269e5f4fc4f1db7c1247de1203a06543
#
_cell.length_a   1.000
_cell.length_b   1.000
_cell.length_c   1.000
_cell.angle_alpha   90.00
_cell.angle_beta   90.00
_cell.angle_gamma   90.00
#
_symmetry.space_group_name_H-M   'P 1'
#
loop_
_entity.id
_entity.type
_entity.pdbx_description
1 polymer ?
#
loop_
_entity_poly.entity_id
_entity_poly.type
_entity_poly.pdbx_seq_one_letter_code
_entity_poly.pdbx_strand_id
1 'polypeptide(L)'
;MGEVLTRADSSLGEGKRYAKIETGFAWLRLIGAALVVIEHSFPLVRPAEIGMFPERWNLSPGYFALMAFFAMSGYQIADSWHRDASWWRYLLKRALRIWPPLLVVVMISAFVIGPLVTVLSPAEYWRSHETWGYVVNNAGLYTLQHTLPGVFATNPFPWSVNGSIWTLPMETTGYLIVLAAGLAGALGKGRLALFPVLAVFVVLDGFGQARVGYNGVFGGLLSLPLAPLVTYMVPFVLGMIFFAYRDRIQFRPLVAYGLCALYLIANFTPPVEPAARFVLPLAAGYGAVTWAHHWPRRLAGHDEWVYGSYGMYIWGMPVQQLYVLAGVRDPWLLMAVSVPTAYLAGLLSWRLVEKPTQQLRHYLRPPAGPSQEQPRPQVVKPRAEHRQPDRRHVLGVPPEHPADQERLPHPRRHVNQRRRYSGDLRDDVHGRVTPAWIDPSEVPRRVE
;
A
#
# COMPACT_ATOMS: atom_id res chain seq x y z
N MET A 1 -9.55 28.01 -34.18
CA MET A 1 -9.05 26.63 -34.48
C MET A 1 -7.83 26.24 -33.65
N GLY A 2 -6.96 27.15 -33.26
CA GLY A 2 -5.82 26.87 -32.37
C GLY A 2 -6.16 26.51 -30.93
N GLU A 3 -7.16 27.10 -30.30
CA GLU A 3 -7.55 26.85 -28.91
C GLU A 3 -8.21 25.47 -28.66
N VAL A 4 -8.90 24.93 -29.66
CA VAL A 4 -9.56 23.60 -29.53
C VAL A 4 -8.54 22.46 -29.62
N LEU A 5 -7.51 22.64 -30.45
CA LEU A 5 -6.41 21.66 -30.56
C LEU A 5 -5.51 21.67 -29.31
N THR A 6 -5.24 22.85 -28.73
CA THR A 6 -4.47 22.93 -27.47
C THR A 6 -5.22 22.33 -26.26
N ARG A 7 -6.56 22.44 -26.22
CA ARG A 7 -7.37 21.85 -25.16
C ARG A 7 -7.49 20.33 -25.27
N ALA A 8 -7.56 19.77 -26.48
CA ALA A 8 -7.56 18.33 -26.72
C ALA A 8 -6.20 17.70 -26.40
N ASP A 9 -5.10 18.35 -26.76
CA ASP A 9 -3.74 17.89 -26.42
C ASP A 9 -3.44 17.97 -24.92
N SER A 10 -3.93 19.01 -24.23
CA SER A 10 -3.79 19.10 -22.77
C SER A 10 -4.56 17.99 -22.04
N SER A 11 -5.79 17.69 -22.46
CA SER A 11 -6.61 16.62 -21.86
C SER A 11 -6.02 15.23 -22.10
N LEU A 12 -5.44 14.97 -23.27
CA LEU A 12 -4.72 13.73 -23.57
C LEU A 12 -3.41 13.61 -22.75
N GLY A 13 -2.73 14.72 -22.53
CA GLY A 13 -1.54 14.80 -21.68
C GLY A 13 -1.85 14.54 -20.21
N GLU A 14 -2.94 15.10 -19.70
CA GLU A 14 -3.43 14.88 -18.33
C GLU A 14 -3.87 13.43 -18.11
N GLY A 15 -4.62 12.83 -19.04
CA GLY A 15 -5.02 11.44 -18.98
C GLY A 15 -3.84 10.46 -18.90
N LYS A 16 -2.81 10.68 -19.74
CA LYS A 16 -1.57 9.87 -19.72
C LYS A 16 -0.78 10.05 -18.44
N ARG A 17 -0.73 11.27 -17.90
CA ARG A 17 -0.07 11.55 -16.62
C ARG A 17 -0.78 10.87 -15.46
N TYR A 18 -2.11 10.92 -15.46
CA TYR A 18 -2.93 10.28 -14.44
C TYR A 18 -2.74 8.75 -14.43
N ALA A 19 -2.84 8.09 -15.59
CA ALA A 19 -2.62 6.65 -15.73
C ALA A 19 -1.23 6.24 -15.22
N LYS A 20 -0.19 7.03 -15.49
CA LYS A 20 1.17 6.79 -14.99
C LYS A 20 1.25 6.80 -13.47
N ILE A 21 0.59 7.75 -12.81
CA ILE A 21 0.58 7.88 -11.34
C ILE A 21 -0.16 6.69 -10.72
N GLU A 22 -1.29 6.29 -11.28
CA GLU A 22 -2.05 5.12 -10.84
C GLU A 22 -1.21 3.84 -10.92
N THR A 23 -0.49 3.63 -12.02
CA THR A 23 0.44 2.50 -12.17
C THR A 23 1.57 2.55 -11.14
N GLY A 24 2.13 3.72 -10.86
CA GLY A 24 3.13 3.91 -9.82
C GLY A 24 2.63 3.49 -8.44
N PHE A 25 1.43 3.89 -8.06
CA PHE A 25 0.81 3.44 -6.81
C PHE A 25 0.56 1.93 -6.77
N ALA A 26 0.16 1.33 -7.90
CA ALA A 26 -0.06 -0.11 -7.97
C ALA A 26 1.24 -0.89 -7.73
N TRP A 27 2.35 -0.49 -8.36
CA TRP A 27 3.67 -1.08 -8.13
C TRP A 27 4.15 -0.92 -6.69
N LEU A 28 4.02 0.27 -6.11
CA LEU A 28 4.41 0.51 -4.72
C LEU A 28 3.59 -0.35 -3.74
N ARG A 29 2.31 -0.59 -4.03
CA ARG A 29 1.48 -1.52 -3.26
C ARG A 29 1.94 -2.96 -3.40
N LEU A 30 2.36 -3.40 -4.58
CA LEU A 30 2.89 -4.75 -4.76
C LEU A 30 4.20 -4.95 -4.02
N ILE A 31 5.13 -3.99 -4.14
CA ILE A 31 6.40 -4.00 -3.41
C ILE A 31 6.14 -4.01 -1.91
N GLY A 32 5.25 -3.14 -1.43
CA GLY A 32 4.91 -3.10 -0.01
C GLY A 32 4.26 -4.38 0.50
N ALA A 33 3.38 -5.03 -0.29
CA ALA A 33 2.81 -6.33 0.08
C ALA A 33 3.91 -7.41 0.18
N ALA A 34 4.89 -7.39 -0.72
CA ALA A 34 6.05 -8.29 -0.62
C ALA A 34 6.87 -8.03 0.64
N LEU A 35 7.12 -6.76 1.00
CA LEU A 35 7.83 -6.40 2.24
C LEU A 35 7.11 -6.89 3.49
N VAL A 36 5.78 -6.83 3.52
CA VAL A 36 4.98 -7.39 4.64
C VAL A 36 5.11 -8.91 4.72
N VAL A 37 5.07 -9.62 3.59
CA VAL A 37 5.29 -11.08 3.58
C VAL A 37 6.71 -11.42 4.04
N ILE A 38 7.72 -10.67 3.60
CA ILE A 38 9.10 -10.81 4.04
C ILE A 38 9.21 -10.66 5.56
N GLU A 39 8.65 -9.59 6.11
CA GLU A 39 8.67 -9.31 7.55
C GLU A 39 8.03 -10.43 8.37
N HIS A 40 6.88 -10.94 7.96
CA HIS A 40 6.18 -12.03 8.64
C HIS A 40 6.95 -13.36 8.62
N SER A 41 7.89 -13.55 7.69
CA SER A 41 8.65 -14.80 7.59
C SER A 41 9.49 -15.10 8.84
N PHE A 42 9.90 -14.08 9.59
CA PHE A 42 10.73 -14.23 10.78
C PHE A 42 9.92 -14.66 12.00
N PRO A 43 8.92 -13.91 12.48
CA PRO A 43 8.15 -14.30 13.66
C PRO A 43 7.36 -15.62 13.47
N LEU A 44 6.98 -15.98 12.25
CA LEU A 44 6.27 -17.22 11.99
C LEU A 44 7.12 -18.47 12.25
N VAL A 45 8.44 -18.38 12.05
CA VAL A 45 9.39 -19.49 12.28
C VAL A 45 10.11 -19.35 13.61
N ARG A 46 10.39 -18.13 14.02
CA ARG A 46 11.11 -17.77 15.23
C ARG A 46 10.33 -16.71 16.00
N PRO A 47 9.32 -17.07 16.79
CA PRO A 47 8.43 -16.11 17.46
C PRO A 47 9.12 -15.10 18.38
N ALA A 48 10.37 -15.37 18.78
CA ALA A 48 11.18 -14.43 19.54
C ALA A 48 11.80 -13.31 18.68
N GLU A 49 11.78 -13.45 17.36
CA GLU A 49 12.29 -12.44 16.42
C GLU A 49 11.10 -11.65 15.85
N ILE A 50 11.14 -10.31 15.99
CA ILE A 50 10.04 -9.44 15.55
C ILE A 50 10.07 -9.25 14.02
N GLY A 51 11.25 -9.34 13.39
CA GLY A 51 11.40 -9.12 11.96
C GLY A 51 12.78 -9.47 11.42
N MET A 52 13.06 -9.03 10.20
CA MET A 52 14.29 -9.34 9.47
C MET A 52 15.55 -8.71 10.08
N PHE A 53 15.42 -7.55 10.72
CA PHE A 53 16.54 -6.83 11.31
C PHE A 53 16.62 -7.04 12.82
N PRO A 54 17.82 -6.95 13.43
CA PRO A 54 17.94 -6.97 14.87
C PRO A 54 17.03 -5.94 15.54
N GLU A 55 16.38 -6.33 16.63
CA GLU A 55 15.43 -5.48 17.38
C GLU A 55 16.03 -4.11 17.75
N ARG A 56 17.35 -4.09 18.13
CA ARG A 56 18.08 -2.85 18.45
C ARG A 56 18.15 -1.82 17.30
N TRP A 57 17.86 -2.24 16.07
CA TRP A 57 17.84 -1.31 14.92
C TRP A 57 16.52 -0.61 14.75
N ASN A 58 15.46 -1.13 15.38
CA ASN A 58 14.10 -0.59 15.27
C ASN A 58 13.68 -0.31 13.80
N LEU A 59 14.12 -1.18 12.89
CA LEU A 59 13.81 -1.13 11.48
C LEU A 59 12.90 -2.27 11.09
N SER A 60 11.74 -1.96 10.56
CA SER A 60 10.78 -2.91 10.01
C SER A 60 10.35 -2.47 8.62
N PRO A 61 10.79 -3.19 7.56
CA PRO A 61 10.34 -2.94 6.19
C PRO A 61 8.82 -3.07 6.04
N GLY A 62 8.19 -4.03 6.73
CA GLY A 62 6.75 -4.20 6.75
C GLY A 62 6.04 -3.01 7.37
N TYR A 63 6.55 -2.48 8.49
CA TYR A 63 5.98 -1.30 9.13
C TYR A 63 6.11 -0.05 8.26
N PHE A 64 7.27 0.15 7.61
CA PHE A 64 7.46 1.22 6.62
C PHE A 64 6.46 1.08 5.46
N ALA A 65 6.26 -0.14 4.95
CA ALA A 65 5.29 -0.41 3.89
C ALA A 65 3.86 -0.09 4.31
N LEU A 66 3.47 -0.41 5.55
CA LEU A 66 2.14 -0.06 6.08
C LEU A 66 1.95 1.46 6.18
N MET A 67 2.94 2.21 6.67
CA MET A 67 2.89 3.68 6.67
C MET A 67 2.68 4.24 5.26
N ALA A 68 3.42 3.72 4.28
CA ALA A 68 3.25 4.09 2.88
C ALA A 68 1.86 3.71 2.34
N PHE A 69 1.32 2.54 2.69
CA PHE A 69 -0.02 2.11 2.27
C PHE A 69 -1.11 3.04 2.76
N PHE A 70 -1.07 3.40 4.04
CA PHE A 70 -2.06 4.31 4.61
C PHE A 70 -1.98 5.71 3.98
N ALA A 71 -0.79 6.24 3.73
CA ALA A 71 -0.61 7.51 3.03
C ALA A 71 -1.10 7.45 1.58
N MET A 72 -0.75 6.40 0.83
CA MET A 72 -1.26 6.17 -0.53
C MET A 72 -2.78 6.01 -0.55
N SER A 73 -3.36 5.32 0.44
CA SER A 73 -4.81 5.20 0.59
C SER A 73 -5.45 6.55 0.84
N GLY A 74 -4.96 7.34 1.79
CA GLY A 74 -5.46 8.69 2.05
C GLY A 74 -5.46 9.57 0.79
N TYR A 75 -4.37 9.55 0.02
CA TYR A 75 -4.26 10.29 -1.24
C TYR A 75 -5.27 9.82 -2.29
N GLN A 76 -5.29 8.52 -2.61
CA GLN A 76 -6.12 7.98 -3.69
C GLN A 76 -7.62 7.97 -3.35
N ILE A 77 -7.96 7.81 -2.07
CA ILE A 77 -9.36 7.81 -1.64
C ILE A 77 -9.93 9.23 -1.62
N ALA A 78 -9.14 10.24 -1.23
CA ALA A 78 -9.50 11.64 -1.35
C ALA A 78 -9.70 12.04 -2.83
N ASP A 79 -8.84 11.57 -3.73
CA ASP A 79 -8.99 11.74 -5.18
C ASP A 79 -10.27 11.07 -5.71
N SER A 80 -10.57 9.86 -5.23
CA SER A 80 -11.81 9.16 -5.61
C SER A 80 -13.07 9.92 -5.21
N TRP A 81 -13.09 10.55 -4.03
CA TRP A 81 -14.18 11.42 -3.59
C TRP A 81 -14.26 12.68 -4.45
N HIS A 82 -13.14 13.30 -4.75
CA HIS A 82 -13.09 14.51 -5.57
C HIS A 82 -13.68 14.31 -6.97
N ARG A 83 -13.47 13.11 -7.56
CA ARG A 83 -14.01 12.75 -8.87
C ARG A 83 -15.50 12.40 -8.84
N ASP A 84 -16.01 11.90 -7.73
CA ASP A 84 -17.40 11.48 -7.56
C ASP A 84 -17.82 11.62 -6.10
N ALA A 85 -18.36 12.79 -5.77
CA ALA A 85 -18.76 13.17 -4.41
C ALA A 85 -20.13 12.57 -3.97
N SER A 86 -20.49 11.40 -4.48
CA SER A 86 -21.70 10.68 -4.08
C SER A 86 -21.38 9.71 -2.95
N TRP A 87 -21.92 9.94 -1.75
CA TRP A 87 -21.62 9.16 -0.55
C TRP A 87 -21.90 7.67 -0.70
N TRP A 88 -23.05 7.28 -1.31
CA TRP A 88 -23.42 5.87 -1.45
C TRP A 88 -22.57 5.16 -2.51
N ARG A 89 -22.25 5.81 -3.66
CA ARG A 89 -21.35 5.26 -4.68
C ARG A 89 -19.91 5.14 -4.13
N TYR A 90 -19.51 6.13 -3.34
CA TYR A 90 -18.23 6.10 -2.65
C TYR A 90 -18.12 4.87 -1.74
N LEU A 91 -19.09 4.67 -0.82
CA LEU A 91 -19.11 3.52 0.09
C LEU A 91 -19.15 2.19 -0.67
N LEU A 92 -20.00 2.08 -1.68
CA LEU A 92 -20.13 0.85 -2.47
C LEU A 92 -18.83 0.52 -3.24
N LYS A 93 -18.14 1.53 -3.79
CA LYS A 93 -16.82 1.33 -4.42
C LYS A 93 -15.78 0.80 -3.42
N ARG A 94 -15.85 1.19 -2.15
CA ARG A 94 -14.95 0.71 -1.08
C ARG A 94 -15.35 -0.69 -0.63
N ALA A 95 -16.64 -0.92 -0.44
CA ALA A 95 -17.16 -2.25 -0.13
C ALA A 95 -16.73 -3.29 -1.18
N LEU A 96 -16.93 -3.01 -2.47
CA LEU A 96 -16.48 -3.86 -3.58
C LEU A 96 -14.95 -4.02 -3.68
N ARG A 97 -14.19 -3.20 -3.00
CA ARG A 97 -12.72 -3.31 -2.93
C ARG A 97 -12.27 -4.28 -1.84
N ILE A 98 -12.91 -4.24 -0.66
CA ILE A 98 -12.45 -4.97 0.53
C ILE A 98 -13.17 -6.31 0.67
N TRP A 99 -14.51 -6.31 0.68
CA TRP A 99 -15.29 -7.48 1.10
C TRP A 99 -15.16 -8.71 0.21
N PRO A 100 -15.24 -8.64 -1.13
CA PRO A 100 -15.24 -9.85 -1.95
C PRO A 100 -13.96 -10.69 -1.77
N PRO A 101 -12.74 -10.18 -1.89
CA PRO A 101 -11.56 -10.99 -1.67
C PRO A 101 -11.34 -11.36 -0.20
N LEU A 102 -11.75 -10.51 0.76
CA LEU A 102 -11.73 -10.86 2.18
C LEU A 102 -12.62 -12.07 2.47
N LEU A 103 -13.86 -12.06 2.01
CA LEU A 103 -14.77 -13.19 2.20
C LEU A 103 -14.23 -14.48 1.59
N VAL A 104 -13.61 -14.41 0.43
CA VAL A 104 -12.99 -15.57 -0.21
C VAL A 104 -11.86 -16.16 0.62
N VAL A 105 -10.94 -15.33 1.12
CA VAL A 105 -9.83 -15.85 1.95
C VAL A 105 -10.35 -16.39 3.28
N VAL A 106 -11.33 -15.74 3.90
CA VAL A 106 -11.95 -16.20 5.15
C VAL A 106 -12.67 -17.53 4.96
N MET A 107 -13.47 -17.65 3.90
CA MET A 107 -14.18 -18.88 3.57
C MET A 107 -13.24 -20.04 3.24
N ILE A 108 -12.21 -19.80 2.44
CA ILE A 108 -11.22 -20.84 2.11
C ILE A 108 -10.43 -21.21 3.36
N SER A 109 -10.06 -20.25 4.21
CA SER A 109 -9.39 -20.57 5.48
C SER A 109 -10.24 -21.44 6.39
N ALA A 110 -11.52 -21.10 6.55
CA ALA A 110 -12.40 -21.84 7.46
C ALA A 110 -12.89 -23.18 6.89
N PHE A 111 -13.19 -23.26 5.58
CA PHE A 111 -13.87 -24.43 5.02
C PHE A 111 -12.98 -25.34 4.16
N VAL A 112 -11.79 -24.89 3.80
CA VAL A 112 -10.82 -25.70 3.04
C VAL A 112 -9.55 -25.93 3.86
N ILE A 113 -8.83 -24.86 4.22
CA ILE A 113 -7.56 -25.00 4.95
C ILE A 113 -7.82 -25.60 6.33
N GLY A 114 -8.77 -25.04 7.10
CA GLY A 114 -9.06 -25.45 8.45
C GLY A 114 -9.28 -26.97 8.60
N PRO A 115 -10.26 -27.58 7.89
CA PRO A 115 -10.49 -29.02 7.97
C PRO A 115 -9.33 -29.90 7.53
N LEU A 116 -8.46 -29.40 6.64
CA LEU A 116 -7.31 -30.17 6.15
C LEU A 116 -6.12 -30.17 7.11
N VAL A 117 -6.00 -29.14 7.98
CA VAL A 117 -4.79 -28.96 8.80
C VAL A 117 -5.06 -28.84 10.30
N THR A 118 -6.33 -28.88 10.73
CA THR A 118 -6.68 -28.91 12.16
C THR A 118 -6.23 -30.21 12.82
N VAL A 119 -5.82 -30.14 14.10
CA VAL A 119 -5.53 -31.30 14.90
C VAL A 119 -6.79 -31.92 15.53
N LEU A 120 -7.95 -31.27 15.36
CA LEU A 120 -9.22 -31.78 15.89
C LEU A 120 -9.86 -32.78 14.92
N SER A 121 -10.75 -33.62 15.45
CA SER A 121 -11.61 -34.44 14.60
C SER A 121 -12.56 -33.59 13.77
N PRO A 122 -13.03 -34.06 12.60
CA PRO A 122 -13.98 -33.29 11.79
C PRO A 122 -15.24 -32.89 12.57
N ALA A 123 -15.74 -33.77 13.44
CA ALA A 123 -16.91 -33.48 14.25
C ALA A 123 -16.68 -32.33 15.25
N GLU A 124 -15.54 -32.31 15.90
CA GLU A 124 -15.15 -31.26 16.86
C GLU A 124 -14.96 -29.93 16.11
N TYR A 125 -14.24 -29.95 14.99
CA TYR A 125 -14.01 -28.74 14.18
C TYR A 125 -15.30 -28.07 13.74
N TRP A 126 -16.24 -28.83 13.17
CA TRP A 126 -17.48 -28.29 12.65
C TRP A 126 -18.52 -27.94 13.74
N ARG A 127 -18.43 -28.53 14.92
CA ARG A 127 -19.27 -28.18 16.07
C ARG A 127 -18.76 -26.96 16.84
N SER A 128 -17.53 -26.58 16.64
CA SER A 128 -16.94 -25.43 17.33
C SER A 128 -17.60 -24.12 16.89
N HIS A 129 -18.04 -23.32 17.86
CA HIS A 129 -18.52 -21.97 17.60
C HIS A 129 -17.44 -21.06 16.99
N GLU A 130 -16.17 -21.32 17.29
CA GLU A 130 -15.05 -20.54 16.75
C GLU A 130 -14.90 -20.71 15.23
N THR A 131 -15.19 -21.89 14.68
CA THR A 131 -15.16 -22.10 13.22
C THR A 131 -16.12 -21.17 12.49
N TRP A 132 -17.34 -21.08 12.99
CA TRP A 132 -18.37 -20.20 12.41
C TRP A 132 -18.13 -18.73 12.78
N GLY A 133 -17.69 -18.48 14.03
CA GLY A 133 -17.28 -17.18 14.51
C GLY A 133 -16.19 -16.55 13.66
N TYR A 134 -15.21 -17.35 13.19
CA TYR A 134 -14.16 -16.89 12.31
C TYR A 134 -14.71 -16.24 11.04
N VAL A 135 -15.73 -16.83 10.43
CA VAL A 135 -16.34 -16.29 9.21
C VAL A 135 -17.10 -15.01 9.52
N VAL A 136 -17.98 -15.03 10.52
CA VAL A 136 -18.86 -13.89 10.86
C VAL A 136 -18.06 -12.70 11.36
N ASN A 137 -17.11 -12.94 12.26
CA ASN A 137 -16.31 -11.89 12.88
C ASN A 137 -15.39 -11.22 11.85
N ASN A 138 -14.74 -11.98 10.98
CA ASN A 138 -13.86 -11.42 9.95
C ASN A 138 -14.66 -10.73 8.83
N ALA A 139 -15.85 -11.24 8.49
CA ALA A 139 -16.76 -10.55 7.58
C ALA A 139 -17.23 -9.20 8.15
N GLY A 140 -17.40 -9.10 9.47
CA GLY A 140 -17.78 -7.87 10.18
C GLY A 140 -16.67 -6.83 10.26
N LEU A 141 -15.40 -7.18 9.98
CA LEU A 141 -14.18 -6.34 10.00
C LEU A 141 -13.77 -5.82 11.38
N TYR A 142 -14.70 -5.40 12.22
CA TYR A 142 -14.41 -4.77 13.52
C TYR A 142 -14.38 -5.76 14.70
N THR A 143 -14.62 -7.03 14.44
CA THR A 143 -14.66 -8.11 15.43
C THR A 143 -13.68 -9.24 15.06
N LEU A 144 -12.53 -8.89 14.52
CA LEU A 144 -11.58 -9.84 13.95
C LEU A 144 -11.26 -11.00 14.87
N GLN A 145 -11.27 -12.19 14.30
CA GLN A 145 -10.82 -13.43 14.91
C GLN A 145 -9.64 -13.99 14.12
N HIS A 146 -8.51 -14.19 14.78
CA HIS A 146 -7.28 -14.61 14.09
C HIS A 146 -7.11 -16.14 14.07
N THR A 147 -7.73 -16.85 15.00
CA THR A 147 -7.58 -18.29 15.20
C THR A 147 -8.75 -19.09 14.63
N LEU A 148 -8.45 -20.31 14.21
CA LEU A 148 -9.41 -21.39 13.95
C LEU A 148 -9.08 -22.58 14.86
N PRO A 149 -10.09 -23.35 15.32
CA PRO A 149 -9.85 -24.43 16.29
C PRO A 149 -8.86 -25.47 15.80
N GLY A 150 -7.74 -25.64 16.50
CA GLY A 150 -6.71 -26.62 16.19
C GLY A 150 -5.90 -26.38 14.91
N VAL A 151 -6.17 -25.32 14.17
CA VAL A 151 -5.50 -24.99 12.91
C VAL A 151 -4.12 -24.40 13.21
N PHE A 152 -3.08 -24.95 12.57
CA PHE A 152 -1.67 -24.60 12.78
C PHE A 152 -1.18 -24.72 14.22
N ALA A 153 -1.86 -25.53 15.07
CA ALA A 153 -1.52 -25.69 16.48
C ALA A 153 -0.11 -26.21 16.72
N THR A 154 0.49 -26.91 15.75
CA THR A 154 1.86 -27.46 15.81
C THR A 154 2.92 -26.52 15.22
N ASN A 155 2.53 -25.39 14.65
CA ASN A 155 3.48 -24.42 14.14
C ASN A 155 4.15 -23.64 15.29
N PRO A 156 5.36 -23.10 15.09
CA PRO A 156 6.01 -22.24 16.08
C PRO A 156 5.17 -21.01 16.45
N PHE A 157 4.37 -20.50 15.50
CA PHE A 157 3.43 -19.42 15.70
C PHE A 157 1.98 -19.90 15.47
N PRO A 158 1.32 -20.48 16.50
CA PRO A 158 -0.01 -21.06 16.37
C PRO A 158 -1.17 -20.05 16.52
N TRP A 159 -0.87 -18.79 16.89
CA TRP A 159 -1.85 -17.80 17.34
C TRP A 159 -2.64 -17.13 16.23
N SER A 160 -2.30 -17.37 14.96
CA SER A 160 -3.03 -16.73 13.88
C SER A 160 -3.01 -17.55 12.60
N VAL A 161 -4.19 -17.77 12.04
CA VAL A 161 -4.36 -18.28 10.66
C VAL A 161 -4.07 -17.19 9.65
N ASN A 162 -4.58 -15.99 9.92
CA ASN A 162 -4.37 -14.83 9.06
C ASN A 162 -4.31 -13.53 9.88
N GLY A 163 -3.12 -13.18 10.35
CA GLY A 163 -2.90 -11.93 11.06
C GLY A 163 -2.92 -10.70 10.16
N SER A 164 -2.69 -10.85 8.83
CA SER A 164 -2.58 -9.69 7.93
C SER A 164 -3.87 -8.86 7.84
N ILE A 165 -5.03 -9.45 8.13
CA ILE A 165 -6.33 -8.76 8.02
C ILE A 165 -6.57 -7.70 9.11
N TRP A 166 -5.73 -7.63 10.17
CA TRP A 166 -5.91 -6.71 11.30
C TRP A 166 -5.91 -5.22 10.90
N THR A 167 -5.32 -4.86 9.75
CA THR A 167 -5.26 -3.48 9.26
C THR A 167 -6.52 -3.03 8.52
N LEU A 168 -7.38 -3.96 8.11
CA LEU A 168 -8.58 -3.65 7.32
C LEU A 168 -9.62 -2.79 8.08
N PRO A 169 -9.87 -2.98 9.38
CA PRO A 169 -10.69 -2.06 10.17
C PRO A 169 -10.15 -0.63 10.16
N MET A 170 -8.84 -0.46 10.20
CA MET A 170 -8.21 0.86 10.16
C MET A 170 -8.35 1.49 8.78
N GLU A 171 -8.20 0.71 7.72
CA GLU A 171 -8.42 1.18 6.35
C GLU A 171 -9.87 1.62 6.15
N THR A 172 -10.85 0.85 6.63
CA THR A 172 -12.27 1.22 6.56
C THR A 172 -12.59 2.45 7.40
N THR A 173 -11.98 2.61 8.57
CA THR A 173 -12.07 3.83 9.37
C THR A 173 -11.52 5.04 8.61
N GLY A 174 -10.39 4.89 7.93
CA GLY A 174 -9.86 5.92 7.03
C GLY A 174 -10.85 6.30 5.93
N TYR A 175 -11.57 5.33 5.36
CA TYR A 175 -12.62 5.63 4.37
C TYR A 175 -13.76 6.47 4.97
N LEU A 176 -14.17 6.21 6.21
CA LEU A 176 -15.18 7.01 6.89
C LEU A 176 -14.68 8.43 7.19
N ILE A 177 -13.39 8.59 7.52
CA ILE A 177 -12.76 9.91 7.70
C ILE A 177 -12.79 10.70 6.39
N VAL A 178 -12.44 10.08 5.25
CA VAL A 178 -12.52 10.76 3.94
C VAL A 178 -13.96 11.13 3.61
N LEU A 179 -14.93 10.24 3.89
CA LEU A 179 -16.34 10.54 3.68
C LEU A 179 -16.77 11.77 4.50
N ALA A 180 -16.47 11.76 5.80
CA ALA A 180 -16.80 12.88 6.69
C ALA A 180 -16.13 14.19 6.25
N ALA A 181 -14.84 14.15 5.94
CA ALA A 181 -14.09 15.30 5.43
C ALA A 181 -14.63 15.79 4.07
N GLY A 182 -15.04 14.87 3.21
CA GLY A 182 -15.64 15.19 1.92
C GLY A 182 -16.99 15.87 2.05
N LEU A 183 -17.89 15.34 2.89
CA LEU A 183 -19.19 15.93 3.19
C LEU A 183 -19.07 17.31 3.87
N ALA A 184 -18.08 17.48 4.72
CA ALA A 184 -17.75 18.77 5.38
C ALA A 184 -17.04 19.77 4.44
N GLY A 185 -16.72 19.39 3.18
CA GLY A 185 -16.00 20.25 2.23
C GLY A 185 -14.51 20.43 2.54
N ALA A 186 -13.97 19.66 3.49
CA ALA A 186 -12.56 19.72 3.90
C ALA A 186 -11.57 19.18 2.84
N LEU A 187 -12.03 18.52 1.79
CA LEU A 187 -11.20 18.11 0.65
C LEU A 187 -11.16 19.16 -0.48
N GLY A 188 -11.86 20.27 -0.31
CA GLY A 188 -11.96 21.38 -1.25
C GLY A 188 -11.60 22.72 -0.61
N LYS A 189 -12.57 23.63 -0.55
CA LYS A 189 -12.38 24.99 0.01
C LYS A 189 -11.96 24.97 1.49
N GLY A 190 -12.47 24.03 2.28
CA GLY A 190 -12.18 23.87 3.73
C GLY A 190 -10.92 23.07 4.05
N ARG A 191 -10.00 22.86 3.10
CA ARG A 191 -8.81 21.96 3.25
C ARG A 191 -7.90 22.29 4.42
N LEU A 192 -7.96 23.52 4.96
CA LEU A 192 -7.22 23.88 6.19
C LEU A 192 -7.66 23.05 7.40
N ALA A 193 -8.90 22.56 7.44
CA ALA A 193 -9.41 21.71 8.52
C ALA A 193 -8.69 20.34 8.62
N LEU A 194 -7.98 19.92 7.59
CA LEU A 194 -7.19 18.68 7.65
C LEU A 194 -5.97 18.79 8.59
N PHE A 195 -5.42 19.99 8.80
CA PHE A 195 -4.28 20.17 9.69
C PHE A 195 -4.63 19.95 11.17
N PRO A 196 -5.70 20.55 11.74
CA PRO A 196 -6.09 20.21 13.10
C PRO A 196 -6.49 18.72 13.26
N VAL A 197 -7.09 18.09 12.24
CA VAL A 197 -7.34 16.63 12.27
C VAL A 197 -6.03 15.86 12.36
N LEU A 198 -5.01 16.21 11.55
CA LEU A 198 -3.69 15.62 11.63
C LEU A 198 -3.07 15.85 13.03
N ALA A 199 -3.14 17.08 13.55
CA ALA A 199 -2.57 17.42 14.85
C ALA A 199 -3.19 16.57 15.96
N VAL A 200 -4.51 16.34 15.93
CA VAL A 200 -5.19 15.46 16.90
C VAL A 200 -4.61 14.05 16.85
N PHE A 201 -4.45 13.45 15.67
CA PHE A 201 -3.88 12.10 15.55
C PHE A 201 -2.41 12.06 16.00
N VAL A 202 -1.60 13.05 15.65
CA VAL A 202 -0.19 13.13 16.08
C VAL A 202 -0.07 13.26 17.61
N VAL A 203 -0.91 14.08 18.21
CA VAL A 203 -0.96 14.25 19.67
C VAL A 203 -1.42 12.97 20.35
N LEU A 204 -2.50 12.35 19.85
CA LEU A 204 -3.01 11.08 20.39
C LEU A 204 -1.99 9.95 20.23
N ASP A 205 -1.27 9.86 19.10
CA ASP A 205 -0.20 8.89 18.90
C ASP A 205 0.94 9.12 19.91
N GLY A 206 1.34 10.39 20.12
CA GLY A 206 2.32 10.77 21.11
C GLY A 206 1.97 10.40 22.55
N PHE A 207 0.71 10.61 22.95
CA PHE A 207 0.22 10.28 24.29
C PHE A 207 -0.18 8.81 24.45
N GLY A 208 -0.73 8.19 23.40
CA GLY A 208 -1.27 6.84 23.45
C GLY A 208 -0.20 5.78 23.67
N GLN A 209 0.97 5.97 23.11
CA GLN A 209 2.14 5.09 23.30
C GLN A 209 2.63 5.10 24.77
N ALA A 210 2.39 6.19 25.49
CA ALA A 210 2.90 6.35 26.86
C ALA A 210 1.93 5.85 27.95
N ARG A 211 0.62 5.72 27.69
CA ARG A 211 -0.39 5.55 28.75
C ARG A 211 -1.51 4.53 28.47
N VAL A 212 -1.79 4.19 27.23
CA VAL A 212 -2.88 3.27 26.88
C VAL A 212 -2.26 2.02 26.31
N GLY A 213 -2.24 0.96 27.11
CA GLY A 213 -1.81 -0.36 26.64
C GLY A 213 -2.58 -0.77 25.37
N TYR A 214 -2.06 -1.72 24.63
CA TYR A 214 -2.59 -2.24 23.36
C TYR A 214 -4.08 -2.64 23.40
N ASN A 215 -4.61 -2.90 24.58
CA ASN A 215 -6.00 -3.27 24.87
C ASN A 215 -6.87 -2.01 25.14
N GLY A 216 -6.79 -1.05 24.25
CA GLY A 216 -7.48 0.23 24.41
C GLY A 216 -9.00 0.14 24.55
N VAL A 217 -9.58 1.26 24.89
CA VAL A 217 -10.93 1.62 25.34
C VAL A 217 -12.12 0.97 24.59
N PHE A 218 -11.91 0.33 23.43
CA PHE A 218 -12.96 -0.36 22.65
C PHE A 218 -12.87 -1.89 22.71
N GLY A 219 -11.99 -2.44 23.54
CA GLY A 219 -11.79 -3.89 23.70
C GLY A 219 -12.96 -4.59 24.32
N GLY A 220 -14.07 -4.69 23.72
CA GLY A 220 -15.24 -5.43 24.23
C GLY A 220 -16.41 -5.43 23.26
N LEU A 221 -16.62 -4.32 22.55
CA LEU A 221 -17.66 -4.21 21.53
C LEU A 221 -17.07 -4.26 20.11
N LEU A 222 -15.87 -3.69 19.95
CA LEU A 222 -15.14 -3.66 18.69
C LEU A 222 -13.70 -4.08 18.99
N SER A 223 -13.23 -5.18 18.42
CA SER A 223 -11.84 -5.65 18.55
C SER A 223 -10.86 -4.74 17.76
N LEU A 224 -11.03 -3.43 17.91
CA LEU A 224 -10.24 -2.43 17.22
C LEU A 224 -9.13 -1.93 18.15
N PRO A 225 -7.86 -2.26 17.90
CA PRO A 225 -6.77 -1.75 18.71
C PRO A 225 -6.61 -0.26 18.46
N LEU A 226 -6.89 0.56 19.48
CA LEU A 226 -6.95 2.01 19.37
C LEU A 226 -5.58 2.64 19.06
N ALA A 227 -4.51 2.14 19.70
CA ALA A 227 -3.17 2.69 19.47
C ALA A 227 -2.71 2.53 18.02
N PRO A 228 -2.73 1.33 17.39
CA PRO A 228 -2.45 1.21 15.97
C PRO A 228 -3.39 2.02 15.07
N LEU A 229 -4.68 2.11 15.40
CA LEU A 229 -5.61 2.95 14.64
C LEU A 229 -5.10 4.39 14.56
N VAL A 230 -4.78 4.98 15.71
CA VAL A 230 -4.28 6.36 15.79
C VAL A 230 -2.97 6.51 15.01
N THR A 231 -2.03 5.59 15.19
CA THR A 231 -0.73 5.60 14.52
C THR A 231 -0.88 5.59 12.99
N TYR A 232 -1.75 4.73 12.43
CA TYR A 232 -1.93 4.64 10.97
C TYR A 232 -2.82 5.74 10.39
N MET A 233 -3.64 6.41 11.21
CA MET A 233 -4.37 7.59 10.75
C MET A 233 -3.47 8.80 10.52
N VAL A 234 -2.30 8.89 11.14
CA VAL A 234 -1.31 9.96 10.85
C VAL A 234 -0.89 9.94 9.37
N PRO A 235 -0.28 8.87 8.82
CA PRO A 235 0.07 8.83 7.39
C PRO A 235 -1.16 8.89 6.48
N PHE A 236 -2.32 8.36 6.90
CA PHE A 236 -3.54 8.44 6.11
C PHE A 236 -3.99 9.89 5.90
N VAL A 237 -4.07 10.68 6.97
CA VAL A 237 -4.44 12.11 6.89
C VAL A 237 -3.37 12.93 6.17
N LEU A 238 -2.08 12.60 6.33
CA LEU A 238 -1.01 13.17 5.51
C LEU A 238 -1.26 12.93 4.02
N GLY A 239 -1.66 11.73 3.63
CA GLY A 239 -2.05 11.42 2.25
C GLY A 239 -3.21 12.27 1.74
N MET A 240 -4.24 12.47 2.58
CA MET A 240 -5.35 13.39 2.26
C MET A 240 -4.86 14.84 2.06
N ILE A 241 -3.94 15.31 2.89
CA ILE A 241 -3.33 16.64 2.77
C ILE A 241 -2.51 16.72 1.47
N PHE A 242 -1.68 15.74 1.17
CA PHE A 242 -0.92 15.70 -0.09
C PHE A 242 -1.83 15.79 -1.31
N PHE A 243 -2.98 15.12 -1.28
CA PHE A 243 -3.98 15.24 -2.34
C PHE A 243 -4.61 16.63 -2.37
N ALA A 244 -5.08 17.15 -1.23
CA ALA A 244 -5.78 18.44 -1.15
C ALA A 244 -4.89 19.64 -1.56
N TYR A 245 -3.57 19.49 -1.41
CA TYR A 245 -2.57 20.50 -1.77
C TYR A 245 -1.68 20.11 -2.95
N ARG A 246 -2.07 19.09 -3.75
CA ARG A 246 -1.28 18.58 -4.88
C ARG A 246 -0.88 19.64 -5.91
N ASP A 247 -1.66 20.71 -6.01
CA ASP A 247 -1.39 21.84 -6.91
C ASP A 247 -0.30 22.78 -6.37
N ARG A 248 0.02 22.69 -5.08
CA ARG A 248 1.03 23.53 -4.39
C ARG A 248 2.27 22.74 -3.98
N ILE A 249 2.12 21.46 -3.70
CA ILE A 249 3.22 20.58 -3.28
C ILE A 249 3.96 20.08 -4.52
N GLN A 250 5.25 20.38 -4.59
CA GLN A 250 6.12 19.78 -5.58
C GLN A 250 6.72 18.49 -5.00
N PHE A 251 6.28 17.36 -5.52
CA PHE A 251 6.83 16.05 -5.11
C PHE A 251 8.21 15.86 -5.74
N ARG A 252 9.27 16.14 -4.96
CA ARG A 252 10.67 16.10 -5.39
C ARG A 252 11.38 14.87 -4.82
N PRO A 253 12.04 14.03 -5.65
CA PRO A 253 12.78 12.85 -5.16
C PRO A 253 13.85 13.20 -4.12
N LEU A 254 14.54 14.33 -4.28
CA LEU A 254 15.57 14.76 -3.33
C LEU A 254 15.00 15.00 -1.92
N VAL A 255 13.78 15.56 -1.83
CA VAL A 255 13.09 15.75 -0.54
C VAL A 255 12.70 14.40 0.06
N ALA A 256 12.21 13.46 -0.77
CA ALA A 256 11.90 12.11 -0.32
C ALA A 256 13.12 11.39 0.25
N TYR A 257 14.26 11.45 -0.44
CA TYR A 257 15.52 10.90 0.07
C TYR A 257 15.99 11.60 1.35
N GLY A 258 15.86 12.93 1.41
CA GLY A 258 16.22 13.70 2.61
C GLY A 258 15.38 13.31 3.82
N LEU A 259 14.06 13.08 3.66
CA LEU A 259 13.17 12.61 4.73
C LEU A 259 13.53 11.18 5.16
N CYS A 260 13.85 10.28 4.22
CA CYS A 260 14.30 8.93 4.56
C CYS A 260 15.64 8.97 5.31
N ALA A 261 16.58 9.81 4.88
CA ALA A 261 17.85 10.00 5.58
C ALA A 261 17.64 10.59 6.99
N LEU A 262 16.76 11.58 7.11
CA LEU A 262 16.41 12.16 8.41
C LEU A 262 15.79 11.11 9.34
N TYR A 263 14.89 10.25 8.83
CA TYR A 263 14.32 9.13 9.59
C TYR A 263 15.44 8.20 10.09
N LEU A 264 16.35 7.77 9.21
CA LEU A 264 17.44 6.87 9.59
C LEU A 264 18.40 7.52 10.60
N ILE A 265 18.75 8.79 10.40
CA ILE A 265 19.59 9.52 11.35
C ILE A 265 18.91 9.61 12.71
N ALA A 266 17.63 10.00 12.78
CA ALA A 266 16.89 10.07 14.02
C ALA A 266 16.77 8.69 14.69
N ASN A 267 16.48 7.64 13.92
CA ASN A 267 16.30 6.28 14.42
C ASN A 267 17.58 5.69 15.05
N PHE A 268 18.76 6.06 14.51
CA PHE A 268 20.06 5.57 15.01
C PHE A 268 20.76 6.54 15.96
N THR A 269 20.12 7.63 16.38
CA THR A 269 20.69 8.60 17.32
C THR A 269 19.91 8.57 18.65
N PRO A 270 20.44 7.91 19.69
CA PRO A 270 19.69 7.61 20.92
C PRO A 270 18.91 8.77 21.55
N PRO A 271 19.44 10.01 21.69
CA PRO A 271 18.66 11.08 22.32
C PRO A 271 17.46 11.55 21.49
N VAL A 272 17.45 11.31 20.16
CA VAL A 272 16.36 11.74 19.26
C VAL A 272 15.59 10.60 18.65
N GLU A 273 15.95 9.34 18.95
CA GLU A 273 15.23 8.15 18.46
C GLU A 273 13.70 8.24 18.65
N PRO A 274 13.16 8.69 19.80
CA PRO A 274 11.72 8.82 19.95
C PRO A 274 11.07 9.78 18.93
N ALA A 275 11.84 10.69 18.33
CA ALA A 275 11.34 11.58 17.28
C ALA A 275 11.23 10.87 15.91
N ALA A 276 11.96 9.78 15.68
CA ALA A 276 11.94 9.03 14.42
C ALA A 276 10.52 8.58 14.04
N ARG A 277 9.67 8.21 15.01
CA ARG A 277 8.28 7.83 14.79
C ARG A 277 7.43 8.92 14.13
N PHE A 278 7.73 10.20 14.37
CA PHE A 278 7.00 11.32 13.74
C PHE A 278 7.52 11.60 12.33
N VAL A 279 8.79 11.30 12.07
CA VAL A 279 9.42 11.46 10.76
C VAL A 279 9.00 10.33 9.81
N LEU A 280 8.85 9.11 10.33
CA LEU A 280 8.54 7.92 9.53
C LEU A 280 7.26 8.04 8.67
N PRO A 281 6.09 8.45 9.21
CA PRO A 281 4.88 8.62 8.42
C PRO A 281 5.04 9.63 7.29
N LEU A 282 5.80 10.70 7.54
CA LEU A 282 6.11 11.72 6.55
C LEU A 282 7.06 11.19 5.48
N ALA A 283 8.15 10.50 5.88
CA ALA A 283 9.12 9.92 4.96
C ALA A 283 8.48 8.85 4.06
N ALA A 284 7.74 7.92 4.65
CA ALA A 284 7.06 6.85 3.91
C ALA A 284 5.96 7.41 3.00
N GLY A 285 5.12 8.32 3.52
CA GLY A 285 3.99 8.87 2.77
C GLY A 285 4.44 9.80 1.64
N TYR A 286 5.28 10.79 1.92
CA TYR A 286 5.80 11.69 0.89
C TYR A 286 6.65 10.92 -0.13
N GLY A 287 7.47 9.97 0.34
CA GLY A 287 8.25 9.08 -0.52
C GLY A 287 7.37 8.30 -1.48
N ALA A 288 6.34 7.61 -0.98
CA ALA A 288 5.43 6.82 -1.80
C ALA A 288 4.70 7.68 -2.86
N VAL A 289 4.16 8.84 -2.47
CA VAL A 289 3.48 9.74 -3.42
C VAL A 289 4.47 10.28 -4.44
N THR A 290 5.68 10.68 -4.01
CA THR A 290 6.73 11.17 -4.92
C THR A 290 7.12 10.11 -5.95
N TRP A 291 7.36 8.88 -5.53
CA TRP A 291 7.74 7.80 -6.43
C TRP A 291 6.62 7.40 -7.37
N ALA A 292 5.35 7.44 -6.93
CA ALA A 292 4.21 7.23 -7.84
C ALA A 292 4.17 8.30 -8.95
N HIS A 293 4.44 9.56 -8.63
CA HIS A 293 4.50 10.66 -9.61
C HIS A 293 5.69 10.54 -10.58
N HIS A 294 6.83 9.99 -10.11
CA HIS A 294 8.07 9.82 -10.89
C HIS A 294 8.24 8.41 -11.44
N TRP A 295 7.20 7.56 -11.40
CA TRP A 295 7.29 6.18 -11.84
C TRP A 295 7.87 6.05 -13.26
N PRO A 296 8.82 5.14 -13.52
CA PRO A 296 9.46 4.99 -14.82
C PRO A 296 8.46 4.63 -15.92
N ARG A 297 8.48 5.37 -17.02
CA ARG A 297 7.56 5.11 -18.16
C ARG A 297 7.70 3.70 -18.73
N ARG A 298 8.88 3.11 -18.64
CA ARG A 298 9.15 1.74 -19.13
C ARG A 298 8.36 0.66 -18.37
N LEU A 299 7.98 0.95 -17.13
CA LEU A 299 7.20 0.05 -16.27
C LEU A 299 5.72 0.40 -16.25
N ALA A 300 5.30 1.44 -16.98
CA ALA A 300 3.92 1.92 -16.97
C ALA A 300 2.96 1.11 -17.86
N GLY A 301 3.46 0.14 -18.64
CA GLY A 301 2.66 -0.68 -19.57
C GLY A 301 2.40 -2.11 -19.10
N HIS A 302 2.75 -2.47 -17.87
CA HIS A 302 2.64 -3.85 -17.38
C HIS A 302 1.55 -3.99 -16.31
N ASP A 303 0.38 -3.41 -16.55
CA ASP A 303 -0.69 -3.24 -15.57
C ASP A 303 -1.25 -4.55 -15.01
N GLU A 304 -1.33 -5.63 -15.77
CA GLU A 304 -1.93 -6.87 -15.31
C GLU A 304 -1.15 -7.57 -14.18
N TRP A 305 0.18 -7.41 -14.15
CA TRP A 305 1.05 -8.05 -13.16
C TRP A 305 0.98 -7.38 -11.78
N VAL A 306 0.51 -6.16 -11.71
CA VAL A 306 0.61 -5.31 -10.52
C VAL A 306 -0.65 -5.35 -9.65
N TYR A 307 -1.77 -5.77 -10.21
CA TYR A 307 -3.07 -5.69 -9.51
C TYR A 307 -3.29 -6.75 -8.43
N GLY A 308 -2.45 -7.79 -8.36
CA GLY A 308 -2.54 -8.84 -7.33
C GLY A 308 -2.09 -8.43 -5.93
N SER A 309 -1.73 -7.16 -5.69
CA SER A 309 -1.12 -6.69 -4.44
C SER A 309 -2.02 -6.88 -3.22
N TYR A 310 -3.32 -6.64 -3.34
CA TYR A 310 -4.26 -6.83 -2.23
C TYR A 310 -4.43 -8.32 -1.92
N GLY A 311 -4.64 -9.15 -2.94
CA GLY A 311 -4.67 -10.60 -2.76
C GLY A 311 -3.35 -11.14 -2.16
N MET A 312 -2.18 -10.67 -2.64
CA MET A 312 -0.89 -11.04 -2.05
C MET A 312 -0.82 -10.72 -0.55
N TYR A 313 -1.31 -9.55 -0.15
CA TYR A 313 -1.34 -9.12 1.23
C TYR A 313 -2.21 -10.03 2.10
N ILE A 314 -3.45 -10.33 1.68
CA ILE A 314 -4.38 -11.11 2.49
C ILE A 314 -4.11 -12.63 2.43
N TRP A 315 -3.46 -13.15 1.40
CA TRP A 315 -3.07 -14.56 1.28
C TRP A 315 -1.68 -14.85 1.83
N GLY A 316 -0.85 -13.83 2.06
CA GLY A 316 0.54 -13.99 2.46
C GLY A 316 0.71 -14.87 3.67
N MET A 317 0.03 -14.54 4.79
CA MET A 317 0.18 -15.29 6.03
C MET A 317 -0.42 -16.71 5.98
N PRO A 318 -1.62 -16.96 5.44
CA PRO A 318 -2.08 -18.33 5.24
C PRO A 318 -1.11 -19.21 4.44
N VAL A 319 -0.53 -18.67 3.36
CA VAL A 319 0.48 -19.36 2.55
C VAL A 319 1.73 -19.66 3.37
N GLN A 320 2.23 -18.70 4.15
CA GLN A 320 3.39 -18.90 5.02
C GLN A 320 3.15 -19.95 6.09
N GLN A 321 1.99 -19.91 6.73
CA GLN A 321 1.62 -20.92 7.75
C GLN A 321 1.56 -22.34 7.18
N LEU A 322 1.09 -22.50 5.94
CA LEU A 322 1.10 -23.81 5.25
C LEU A 322 2.53 -24.30 4.99
N TYR A 323 3.46 -23.43 4.55
CA TYR A 323 4.86 -23.80 4.38
C TYR A 323 5.53 -24.16 5.70
N VAL A 324 5.22 -23.42 6.77
CA VAL A 324 5.72 -23.74 8.12
C VAL A 324 5.17 -25.09 8.59
N LEU A 325 3.89 -25.38 8.35
CA LEU A 325 3.30 -26.69 8.64
C LEU A 325 3.98 -27.82 7.84
N ALA A 326 4.34 -27.55 6.58
CA ALA A 326 5.08 -28.49 5.73
C ALA A 326 6.57 -28.67 6.13
N GLY A 327 7.02 -28.02 7.21
CA GLY A 327 8.36 -28.22 7.78
C GLY A 327 9.39 -27.15 7.41
N VAL A 328 9.02 -26.06 6.76
CA VAL A 328 9.94 -24.94 6.52
C VAL A 328 10.20 -24.22 7.85
N ARG A 329 11.46 -24.23 8.32
CA ARG A 329 11.88 -23.67 9.62
C ARG A 329 12.94 -22.57 9.49
N ASP A 330 13.45 -22.32 8.30
CA ASP A 330 14.37 -21.21 8.04
C ASP A 330 13.59 -20.01 7.49
N PRO A 331 13.72 -18.81 8.09
CA PRO A 331 12.94 -17.63 7.67
C PRO A 331 13.31 -17.15 6.27
N TRP A 332 14.59 -17.33 5.85
CA TRP A 332 15.03 -16.94 4.51
C TRP A 332 14.45 -17.85 3.44
N LEU A 333 14.42 -19.17 3.73
CA LEU A 333 13.75 -20.12 2.85
C LEU A 333 12.25 -19.84 2.80
N LEU A 334 11.62 -19.59 3.97
CA LEU A 334 10.19 -19.24 4.02
C LEU A 334 9.89 -18.01 3.16
N MET A 335 10.70 -16.96 3.28
CA MET A 335 10.61 -15.76 2.45
C MET A 335 10.72 -16.10 0.95
N ALA A 336 11.73 -16.87 0.56
CA ALA A 336 12.02 -17.21 -0.82
C ALA A 336 10.88 -17.99 -1.51
N VAL A 337 10.19 -18.88 -0.77
CA VAL A 337 9.08 -19.68 -1.32
C VAL A 337 7.73 -18.96 -1.18
N SER A 338 7.51 -18.22 -0.08
CA SER A 338 6.22 -17.61 0.19
C SER A 338 5.96 -16.33 -0.61
N VAL A 339 6.96 -15.51 -0.90
CA VAL A 339 6.79 -14.29 -1.70
C VAL A 339 6.25 -14.61 -3.10
N PRO A 340 6.86 -15.50 -3.91
CA PRO A 340 6.31 -15.83 -5.22
C PRO A 340 4.96 -16.55 -5.13
N THR A 341 4.76 -17.43 -4.13
CA THR A 341 3.50 -18.17 -3.98
C THR A 341 2.36 -17.25 -3.55
N ALA A 342 2.60 -16.34 -2.60
CA ALA A 342 1.62 -15.33 -2.20
C ALA A 342 1.29 -14.37 -3.35
N TYR A 343 2.27 -14.03 -4.19
CA TYR A 343 2.05 -13.25 -5.39
C TYR A 343 1.15 -13.99 -6.39
N LEU A 344 1.40 -15.27 -6.65
CA LEU A 344 0.56 -16.09 -7.52
C LEU A 344 -0.87 -16.23 -6.96
N ALA A 345 -1.01 -16.46 -5.65
CA ALA A 345 -2.32 -16.45 -4.98
C ALA A 345 -3.03 -15.08 -5.13
N GLY A 346 -2.27 -13.99 -5.03
CA GLY A 346 -2.75 -12.64 -5.26
C GLY A 346 -3.23 -12.40 -6.69
N LEU A 347 -2.49 -12.88 -7.69
CA LEU A 347 -2.90 -12.80 -9.10
C LEU A 347 -4.16 -13.63 -9.37
N LEU A 348 -4.26 -14.80 -8.75
CA LEU A 348 -5.45 -15.65 -8.86
C LEU A 348 -6.65 -14.96 -8.22
N SER A 349 -6.49 -14.43 -7.01
CA SER A 349 -7.52 -13.62 -6.33
C SER A 349 -7.95 -12.44 -7.19
N TRP A 350 -6.99 -11.71 -7.78
CA TRP A 350 -7.29 -10.61 -8.69
C TRP A 350 -8.15 -11.07 -9.88
N ARG A 351 -7.73 -12.10 -10.58
CA ARG A 351 -8.43 -12.56 -11.79
C ARG A 351 -9.82 -13.10 -11.52
N LEU A 352 -9.97 -13.89 -10.43
CA LEU A 352 -11.21 -14.61 -10.14
C LEU A 352 -12.20 -13.79 -9.32
N VAL A 353 -11.72 -12.88 -8.47
CA VAL A 353 -12.57 -12.17 -7.50
C VAL A 353 -12.53 -10.65 -7.72
N GLU A 354 -11.34 -10.05 -7.63
CA GLU A 354 -11.24 -8.59 -7.58
C GLU A 354 -11.59 -7.94 -8.93
N LYS A 355 -11.08 -8.45 -10.04
CA LYS A 355 -11.34 -7.92 -11.39
C LYS A 355 -12.82 -7.97 -11.74
N PRO A 356 -13.55 -9.12 -11.60
CA PRO A 356 -14.98 -9.19 -11.84
C PRO A 356 -15.79 -8.23 -10.94
N THR A 357 -15.49 -8.21 -9.63
CA THR A 357 -16.24 -7.34 -8.71
C THR A 357 -15.97 -5.85 -8.96
N GLN A 358 -14.75 -5.51 -9.40
CA GLN A 358 -14.44 -4.13 -9.78
C GLN A 358 -15.11 -3.70 -11.09
N GLN A 359 -15.39 -4.63 -12.00
CA GLN A 359 -16.17 -4.33 -13.21
C GLN A 359 -17.59 -3.87 -12.87
N LEU A 360 -18.18 -4.34 -11.75
CA LEU A 360 -19.48 -3.86 -11.27
C LEU A 360 -19.50 -2.35 -10.98
N ARG A 361 -18.34 -1.75 -10.72
CA ARG A 361 -18.20 -0.29 -10.56
C ARG A 361 -18.58 0.48 -11.84
N HIS A 362 -18.56 -0.19 -12.98
CA HIS A 362 -18.97 0.45 -14.23
C HIS A 362 -20.44 0.86 -14.18
N TYR A 363 -21.29 0.04 -13.55
CA TYR A 363 -22.72 0.34 -13.35
C TYR A 363 -22.95 1.49 -12.34
N LEU A 364 -21.91 1.88 -11.60
CA LEU A 364 -21.97 2.94 -10.61
C LEU A 364 -21.47 4.30 -11.16
N ARG A 365 -21.12 4.36 -12.45
CA ARG A 365 -20.74 5.65 -13.07
C ARG A 365 -21.96 6.57 -13.08
N PRO A 366 -21.79 7.88 -12.77
CA PRO A 366 -22.86 8.84 -13.02
C PRO A 366 -23.34 8.69 -14.46
N PRO A 367 -24.63 8.84 -14.75
CA PRO A 367 -25.06 8.98 -16.13
C PRO A 367 -24.23 10.10 -16.76
N ALA A 368 -23.70 9.85 -17.94
CA ALA A 368 -23.01 10.87 -18.70
C ALA A 368 -23.95 12.09 -18.76
N GLY A 369 -23.53 13.21 -18.18
CA GLY A 369 -24.31 14.44 -18.33
C GLY A 369 -24.60 14.65 -19.81
N PRO A 370 -25.67 15.37 -20.16
CA PRO A 370 -26.01 15.58 -21.56
C PRO A 370 -24.75 15.98 -22.30
N SER A 371 -24.35 15.13 -23.22
CA SER A 371 -23.21 15.36 -24.07
C SER A 371 -23.40 16.77 -24.60
N GLN A 372 -22.48 17.70 -24.26
CA GLN A 372 -22.39 18.91 -25.06
C GLN A 372 -22.22 18.37 -26.47
N GLU A 373 -23.28 18.48 -27.23
CA GLU A 373 -23.33 18.10 -28.64
C GLU A 373 -22.12 18.75 -29.28
N GLN A 374 -21.09 17.96 -29.55
CA GLN A 374 -19.98 18.47 -30.35
C GLN A 374 -20.62 18.87 -31.64
N PRO A 375 -20.53 20.15 -32.05
CA PRO A 375 -21.09 20.58 -33.34
C PRO A 375 -20.50 19.62 -34.37
N ARG A 376 -21.38 18.89 -35.05
CA ARG A 376 -20.98 17.99 -36.14
C ARG A 376 -20.04 18.79 -37.04
N PRO A 377 -18.87 18.25 -37.43
CA PRO A 377 -18.03 18.93 -38.35
C PRO A 377 -18.86 19.26 -39.59
N GLN A 378 -19.10 20.53 -39.83
CA GLN A 378 -19.71 20.94 -41.09
C GLN A 378 -18.78 20.47 -42.19
N VAL A 379 -19.25 19.55 -43.00
CA VAL A 379 -18.56 19.11 -44.21
C VAL A 379 -18.48 20.35 -45.11
N VAL A 380 -17.37 21.06 -45.01
CA VAL A 380 -17.04 22.13 -45.92
C VAL A 380 -16.77 21.46 -47.26
N LYS A 381 -17.73 21.56 -48.20
CA LYS A 381 -17.53 21.14 -49.57
C LYS A 381 -16.29 21.84 -50.10
N PRO A 382 -15.38 21.15 -50.78
CA PRO A 382 -14.20 21.77 -51.35
C PRO A 382 -14.63 22.80 -52.38
N ARG A 383 -14.20 24.06 -52.19
CA ARG A 383 -14.36 25.13 -53.15
C ARG A 383 -13.48 24.77 -54.35
N ALA A 384 -14.07 24.69 -55.55
CA ALA A 384 -13.37 24.43 -56.79
C ALA A 384 -12.17 25.37 -56.97
N GLU A 385 -10.98 24.84 -56.95
CA GLU A 385 -9.76 25.56 -57.26
C GLU A 385 -9.66 25.81 -58.78
N HIS A 386 -9.59 27.09 -59.13
CA HIS A 386 -9.20 27.55 -60.46
C HIS A 386 -7.76 27.12 -60.74
N ARG A 387 -7.62 26.27 -61.77
CA ARG A 387 -6.33 25.96 -62.39
C ARG A 387 -5.71 27.25 -62.98
N GLN A 388 -4.46 27.54 -62.62
CA GLN A 388 -3.54 28.34 -63.45
C GLN A 388 -2.28 27.52 -63.75
N PRO A 389 -1.69 27.77 -64.95
CA PRO A 389 -0.76 26.80 -65.56
C PRO A 389 0.72 27.06 -65.24
N ASP A 390 1.39 25.94 -65.27
CA ASP A 390 2.78 25.59 -65.49
C ASP A 390 3.78 26.67 -65.95
N ARG A 391 4.88 26.85 -65.25
CA ARG A 391 6.16 27.24 -65.82
C ARG A 391 7.32 26.52 -65.18
N ARG A 392 8.00 25.71 -66.03
CA ARG A 392 9.27 25.02 -65.84
C ARG A 392 10.44 25.98 -65.64
N HIS A 393 11.46 25.53 -64.93
CA HIS A 393 12.91 25.44 -65.29
C HIS A 393 13.68 25.19 -63.97
N VAL A 394 14.36 24.08 -63.80
CA VAL A 394 15.61 23.51 -64.40
C VAL A 394 16.84 23.83 -63.49
N LEU A 395 17.59 22.75 -63.20
CA LEU A 395 19.00 22.64 -62.77
C LEU A 395 19.27 22.90 -61.27
N GLY A 396 20.02 22.11 -60.55
CA GLY A 396 20.84 20.94 -60.85
C GLY A 396 21.84 20.70 -59.73
N VAL A 397 21.97 19.43 -59.33
CA VAL A 397 23.21 18.67 -59.00
C VAL A 397 23.94 18.96 -57.65
N PRO A 398 24.73 18.02 -57.14
CA PRO A 398 24.48 17.30 -55.87
C PRO A 398 25.72 17.36 -54.89
N PRO A 399 26.03 16.28 -54.14
CA PRO A 399 26.32 16.36 -52.71
C PRO A 399 27.81 16.15 -52.37
N GLU A 400 28.19 16.35 -51.16
CA GLU A 400 29.43 15.79 -50.60
C GLU A 400 29.30 15.49 -49.09
N HIS A 401 29.58 14.24 -48.75
CA HIS A 401 30.16 13.71 -47.53
C HIS A 401 31.70 13.85 -47.58
N PRO A 402 32.55 13.65 -46.57
CA PRO A 402 32.45 12.70 -45.46
C PRO A 402 33.17 13.07 -44.14
N ALA A 403 32.93 12.20 -43.16
CA ALA A 403 33.83 11.62 -42.13
C ALA A 403 34.86 12.46 -41.37
N ASP A 404 34.91 12.24 -40.03
CA ASP A 404 36.00 11.62 -39.26
C ASP A 404 35.62 11.69 -37.74
N GLN A 405 35.58 10.57 -37.12
CA GLN A 405 36.43 9.88 -36.16
C GLN A 405 37.11 10.82 -35.12
N GLU A 406 36.84 10.57 -33.84
CA GLU A 406 37.93 10.31 -32.87
C GLU A 406 37.43 9.67 -31.57
N ARG A 407 38.26 8.81 -31.01
CA ARG A 407 38.08 7.86 -29.90
C ARG A 407 38.65 8.38 -28.59
N LEU A 408 38.01 8.04 -27.46
CA LEU A 408 38.51 7.52 -26.16
C LEU A 408 39.67 8.32 -25.44
N PRO A 409 39.85 8.20 -24.11
CA PRO A 409 39.82 6.98 -23.28
C PRO A 409 39.32 7.11 -21.81
N HIS A 410 39.09 5.92 -21.22
CA HIS A 410 39.02 5.68 -19.76
C HIS A 410 40.39 5.89 -19.05
N PRO A 411 40.40 6.15 -17.70
CA PRO A 411 40.94 5.11 -16.81
C PRO A 411 40.40 4.98 -15.35
N ARG A 412 40.42 3.71 -14.90
CA ARG A 412 41.00 3.10 -13.68
C ARG A 412 40.57 3.52 -12.24
N ARG A 413 40.03 2.51 -11.57
CA ARG A 413 40.21 1.89 -10.24
C ARG A 413 41.22 2.52 -9.25
N HIS A 414 40.78 2.56 -7.96
CA HIS A 414 41.52 2.17 -6.74
C HIS A 414 40.49 1.91 -5.62
N VAL A 415 40.47 0.86 -5.00
CA VAL A 415 40.97 -0.08 -4.00
C VAL A 415 41.30 0.53 -2.61
N ASN A 416 40.64 -0.07 -1.59
CA ASN A 416 40.99 -0.32 -0.18
C ASN A 416 40.93 0.79 0.86
N GLN A 417 40.22 0.58 1.96
CA GLN A 417 40.81 0.11 3.23
C GLN A 417 39.74 -0.12 4.33
N ARG A 418 39.93 -1.26 5.01
CA ARG A 418 39.24 -1.68 6.24
C ARG A 418 39.72 -0.85 7.45
N ARG A 419 38.79 -0.54 8.38
CA ARG A 419 39.15 -0.45 9.80
C ARG A 419 38.08 -1.04 10.67
N ARG A 420 38.51 -1.96 11.53
CA ARG A 420 37.77 -2.53 12.68
C ARG A 420 37.76 -1.51 13.81
N TYR A 421 36.67 -1.41 14.55
CA TYR A 421 36.74 -1.03 15.96
C TYR A 421 35.69 -1.85 16.74
N SER A 422 36.16 -2.45 17.82
CA SER A 422 35.44 -3.10 18.89
C SER A 422 35.14 -2.09 20.01
N GLY A 423 34.01 -2.24 20.70
CA GLY A 423 33.78 -1.48 21.94
C GLY A 423 32.36 -1.72 22.51
N ASP A 424 32.34 -2.43 23.54
CA ASP A 424 31.52 -2.65 24.71
C ASP A 424 30.04 -2.22 24.78
N LEU A 425 29.29 -3.20 25.30
CA LEU A 425 27.90 -3.22 25.75
C LEU A 425 27.65 -2.33 26.98
N ARG A 426 26.55 -1.64 27.02
CA ARG A 426 25.76 -1.40 28.25
C ARG A 426 24.28 -1.41 27.92
N ASP A 427 23.54 -2.15 28.74
CA ASP A 427 22.09 -2.31 28.71
C ASP A 427 21.37 -1.01 28.98
N ASP A 428 20.30 -0.74 28.22
CA ASP A 428 19.21 0.10 28.70
C ASP A 428 17.87 -0.25 28.03
N VAL A 429 16.83 -0.15 28.84
CA VAL A 429 15.45 -0.61 28.64
C VAL A 429 14.75 0.25 27.61
N HIS A 430 14.44 -0.28 26.43
CA HIS A 430 13.68 0.42 25.40
C HIS A 430 12.31 -0.19 25.12
N GLY A 431 11.32 0.70 24.98
CA GLY A 431 9.92 0.39 24.70
C GLY A 431 9.77 -0.44 23.41
N ARG A 432 9.32 -1.66 23.53
CA ARG A 432 9.16 -2.62 22.44
C ARG A 432 8.03 -2.23 21.52
N VAL A 433 8.29 -2.10 20.24
CA VAL A 433 7.27 -2.11 19.19
C VAL A 433 7.01 -3.57 18.83
N THR A 434 6.13 -4.24 19.56
CA THR A 434 5.57 -5.52 19.11
C THR A 434 4.59 -5.27 17.95
N PRO A 435 4.57 -6.10 16.90
CA PRO A 435 3.55 -6.01 15.88
C PRO A 435 2.16 -6.08 16.52
N ALA A 436 1.25 -5.22 16.09
CA ALA A 436 -0.07 -5.03 16.70
C ALA A 436 -0.98 -6.27 16.67
N TRP A 437 -0.55 -7.36 16.04
CA TRP A 437 -1.23 -8.65 15.94
C TRP A 437 -0.65 -9.73 16.88
N ILE A 438 0.38 -9.40 17.69
CA ILE A 438 0.90 -10.27 18.74
C ILE A 438 0.43 -9.70 20.09
N ASP A 439 -0.34 -10.46 20.84
CA ASP A 439 -0.61 -10.14 22.24
C ASP A 439 0.69 -10.38 23.04
N PRO A 440 1.28 -9.33 23.67
CA PRO A 440 2.52 -9.48 24.44
C PRO A 440 2.39 -10.42 25.63
N SER A 441 1.18 -10.71 26.10
CA SER A 441 0.92 -11.64 27.20
C SER A 441 1.03 -13.11 26.77
N GLU A 442 0.94 -13.41 25.47
CA GLU A 442 1.01 -14.77 24.91
C GLU A 442 2.42 -15.18 24.45
N VAL A 443 3.36 -14.23 24.41
CA VAL A 443 4.76 -14.56 24.09
C VAL A 443 5.42 -15.18 25.33
N PRO A 444 5.92 -16.43 25.25
CA PRO A 444 6.59 -17.07 26.38
C PRO A 444 7.78 -16.22 26.83
N ARG A 445 7.75 -15.74 28.09
CA ARG A 445 8.94 -15.15 28.72
C ARG A 445 10.00 -16.23 28.74
N ARG A 446 11.21 -15.96 28.29
CA ARG A 446 12.35 -16.87 28.50
C ARG A 446 12.45 -17.14 30.01
N VAL A 447 12.30 -18.37 30.36
CA VAL A 447 12.79 -18.86 31.65
C VAL A 447 14.31 -18.84 31.53
N GLU A 448 14.98 -18.02 32.33
CA GLU A 448 16.43 -17.96 32.45
C GLU A 448 16.98 -19.28 32.99
#